data_a989a5c2d3d32c92dafe26f1d300fcdc
#
_entry.id   a989a5c2d3d32c92dafe26f1d300fcdc
#
_cell.length_a   1.000
_cell.length_b   1.000
_cell.length_c   1.000
_cell.angle_alpha   90.00
_cell.angle_beta   90.00
_cell.angle_gamma   90.00
#
_symmetry.space_group_name_H-M   'P 1'
#
loop_
_entity.id
_entity.type
_entity.pdbx_description
1 polymer ?
#
loop_
_entity_poly.entity_id
_entity_poly.type
_entity_poly.pdbx_seq_one_letter_code
_entity_poly.pdbx_strand_id
1 'polypeptide(L)'
;MEEIRHRDNHVYRSLFATDSTASDGAAVPYPDEKYASLAGDEYAPLMIGTWQQLDALARELYFESVSFDELQTLARNKEKMSAAIPAIWPIDRARLHNDRIGAFNPRRLHPILHRIVPHNGVDFGCDRGTPVYATGDAVVEAAVSSGHNGGFGRMVLLDHEFGYKTRYAHLDKVLVKPGDRVVRGQKIGEAGNTGRSTSTHLHYEVLHRGRPVNPINYFNRNMTSEEYDKLMSRMRETNFEKL
;
A
#
# COMPACT_ATOMS: atom_id res chain seq x y z
N MET A 1 12.42 22.96 16.32
CA MET A 1 11.42 22.67 15.24
C MET A 1 11.95 21.66 14.23
N GLU A 2 13.11 21.84 13.61
CA GLU A 2 13.68 20.87 12.66
C GLU A 2 13.87 19.47 13.25
N GLU A 3 14.31 19.36 14.50
CA GLU A 3 14.49 18.07 15.18
C GLU A 3 13.15 17.36 15.42
N ILE A 4 12.08 18.10 15.73
CA ILE A 4 10.72 17.55 15.90
C ILE A 4 10.22 17.01 14.55
N ARG A 5 10.36 17.78 13.48
CA ARG A 5 9.98 17.40 12.13
C ARG A 5 10.78 16.20 11.62
N HIS A 6 12.08 16.15 11.90
CA HIS A 6 12.92 15.00 11.57
C HIS A 6 12.43 13.74 12.27
N ARG A 7 12.11 13.80 13.56
CA ARG A 7 11.54 12.67 14.31
C ARG A 7 10.17 12.25 13.79
N ASP A 8 9.28 13.20 13.46
CA ASP A 8 7.98 12.92 12.88
C ASP A 8 8.14 12.15 11.55
N ASN A 9 8.89 12.68 10.62
CA ASN A 9 9.02 12.10 9.29
C ASN A 9 9.84 10.79 9.26
N HIS A 10 10.92 10.67 10.04
CA HIS A 10 11.84 9.53 9.92
C HIS A 10 11.60 8.43 10.95
N VAL A 11 10.98 8.74 12.07
CA VAL A 11 10.71 7.74 13.12
C VAL A 11 9.23 7.38 13.14
N TYR A 12 8.36 8.35 13.44
CA TYR A 12 6.95 8.04 13.66
C TYR A 12 6.24 7.65 12.37
N ARG A 13 6.43 8.39 11.27
CA ARG A 13 5.77 8.09 10.00
C ARG A 13 6.27 6.80 9.37
N SER A 14 7.55 6.46 9.52
CA SER A 14 8.06 5.16 9.07
C SER A 14 7.48 4.00 9.87
N LEU A 15 7.25 4.17 11.18
CA LEU A 15 6.62 3.16 12.04
C LEU A 15 5.17 2.87 11.65
N PHE A 16 4.47 3.88 11.14
CA PHE A 16 3.07 3.77 10.72
C PHE A 16 2.89 3.62 9.21
N ALA A 17 3.98 3.53 8.44
CA ALA A 17 4.00 3.45 6.98
C ALA A 17 3.15 4.56 6.32
N THR A 18 3.17 5.77 6.90
CA THR A 18 2.53 6.96 6.36
C THR A 18 3.52 7.77 5.53
N ASP A 19 3.00 8.56 4.57
CA ASP A 19 3.87 9.45 3.79
C ASP A 19 4.46 10.52 4.70
N SER A 20 5.70 10.95 4.40
CA SER A 20 6.29 12.11 5.06
C SER A 20 5.40 13.34 4.83
N THR A 21 5.29 14.21 5.82
CA THR A 21 4.73 15.53 5.58
C THR A 21 5.65 16.21 4.57
N ALA A 22 5.23 16.25 3.31
CA ALA A 22 5.91 17.11 2.34
C ALA A 22 5.79 18.54 2.89
N SER A 23 6.89 19.02 3.39
CA SER A 23 7.00 20.45 3.69
C SER A 23 7.08 21.18 2.37
N ASP A 24 5.96 21.34 1.67
CA ASP A 24 5.77 22.49 0.79
C ASP A 24 5.61 23.75 1.63
N GLY A 25 6.38 23.81 2.70
CA GLY A 25 6.68 25.01 3.46
C GLY A 25 7.64 25.92 2.70
N ALA A 26 7.40 26.10 1.41
CA ALA A 26 7.81 27.33 0.78
C ALA A 26 7.14 28.42 1.61
N ALA A 27 7.96 29.17 2.35
CA ALA A 27 7.52 30.34 3.09
C ALA A 27 6.71 31.19 2.12
N VAL A 28 5.38 31.08 2.17
CA VAL A 28 4.54 32.02 1.45
C VAL A 28 4.82 33.34 2.12
N PRO A 29 5.48 34.27 1.42
CA PRO A 29 5.75 35.56 2.04
C PRO A 29 4.40 36.14 2.46
N TYR A 30 4.28 36.55 3.71
CA TYR A 30 3.11 37.31 4.09
C TYR A 30 3.10 38.58 3.22
N PRO A 31 1.93 39.01 2.71
CA PRO A 31 1.82 40.29 2.04
C PRO A 31 2.38 41.37 2.95
N ASP A 32 3.24 42.20 2.43
CA ASP A 32 3.80 43.38 3.17
C ASP A 32 2.71 44.26 3.80
N GLU A 33 1.50 44.19 3.27
CA GLU A 33 0.28 44.82 3.76
C GLU A 33 -0.07 44.46 5.21
N LYS A 34 0.24 43.24 5.69
CA LYS A 34 -0.03 42.83 7.08
C LYS A 34 0.74 43.71 8.10
N TYR A 35 1.90 44.19 7.73
CA TYR A 35 2.79 44.96 8.60
C TYR A 35 2.83 46.46 8.23
N ALA A 36 2.01 46.87 7.27
CA ALA A 36 1.99 48.27 6.77
C ALA A 36 1.75 49.32 7.88
N SER A 37 0.99 48.96 8.92
CA SER A 37 0.73 49.82 10.06
C SER A 37 1.96 50.11 10.92
N LEU A 38 3.02 49.34 10.79
CA LEU A 38 4.29 49.51 11.50
C LEU A 38 5.29 50.35 10.68
N ALA A 39 5.01 50.59 9.40
CA ALA A 39 5.89 51.38 8.52
C ALA A 39 5.89 52.87 8.94
N GLY A 40 7.03 53.34 9.41
CA GLY A 40 7.21 54.73 9.84
C GLY A 40 7.73 54.91 11.26
N ASP A 41 7.83 53.83 12.03
CA ASP A 41 8.50 53.80 13.33
C ASP A 41 10.01 53.56 13.16
N GLU A 42 10.83 54.17 14.03
CA GLU A 42 12.29 53.99 14.03
C GLU A 42 12.69 52.52 14.21
N TYR A 43 11.88 51.75 14.93
CA TYR A 43 12.09 50.34 15.21
C TYR A 43 11.32 49.39 14.26
N ALA A 44 10.65 49.94 13.23
CA ALA A 44 9.84 49.16 12.29
C ALA A 44 10.56 47.93 11.72
N PRO A 45 11.82 47.99 11.26
CA PRO A 45 12.49 46.79 10.73
C PRO A 45 12.64 45.68 11.75
N LEU A 46 12.96 46.01 13.00
CA LEU A 46 13.09 45.01 14.09
C LEU A 46 11.73 44.41 14.44
N MET A 47 10.71 45.27 14.56
CA MET A 47 9.34 44.82 14.88
C MET A 47 8.78 43.92 13.79
N ILE A 48 8.89 44.31 12.52
CA ILE A 48 8.44 43.51 11.37
C ILE A 48 9.17 42.19 11.33
N GLY A 49 10.51 42.18 11.47
CA GLY A 49 11.28 40.94 11.50
C GLY A 49 10.86 39.98 12.63
N THR A 50 10.60 40.53 13.83
CA THR A 50 10.11 39.75 14.97
C THR A 50 8.72 39.17 14.70
N TRP A 51 7.79 39.95 14.18
CA TRP A 51 6.45 39.51 13.82
C TRP A 51 6.47 38.42 12.71
N GLN A 52 7.31 38.59 11.70
CA GLN A 52 7.48 37.57 10.65
C GLN A 52 8.01 36.26 11.21
N GLN A 53 8.96 36.30 12.16
CA GLN A 53 9.45 35.09 12.83
C GLN A 53 8.36 34.45 13.70
N LEU A 54 7.55 35.24 14.41
CA LEU A 54 6.43 34.70 15.19
C LEU A 54 5.37 34.07 14.31
N ASP A 55 5.02 34.69 13.19
CA ASP A 55 4.07 34.13 12.24
C ASP A 55 4.60 32.85 11.56
N ALA A 56 5.89 32.79 11.27
CA ALA A 56 6.52 31.57 10.75
C ALA A 56 6.47 30.42 11.78
N LEU A 57 6.84 30.74 13.04
CA LEU A 57 6.79 29.76 14.13
C LEU A 57 5.36 29.30 14.42
N ALA A 58 4.38 30.19 14.40
CA ALA A 58 2.98 29.85 14.60
C ALA A 58 2.48 28.90 13.52
N ARG A 59 2.85 29.11 12.25
CA ARG A 59 2.52 28.17 11.16
C ARG A 59 3.19 26.82 11.36
N GLU A 60 4.46 26.81 11.69
CA GLU A 60 5.20 25.59 11.94
C GLU A 60 4.56 24.77 13.06
N LEU A 61 4.21 25.42 14.16
CA LEU A 61 3.50 24.80 15.28
C LEU A 61 2.13 24.25 14.87
N TYR A 62 1.40 24.97 14.01
CA TYR A 62 0.11 24.46 13.51
C TYR A 62 0.28 23.19 12.69
N PHE A 63 1.22 23.16 11.74
CA PHE A 63 1.47 21.96 10.93
C PHE A 63 1.95 20.78 11.77
N GLU A 64 2.85 21.01 12.73
CA GLU A 64 3.30 19.96 13.64
C GLU A 64 2.14 19.45 14.52
N SER A 65 1.25 20.34 15.00
CA SER A 65 0.07 19.95 15.76
C SER A 65 -0.86 19.05 14.94
N VAL A 66 -1.13 19.38 13.68
CA VAL A 66 -1.94 18.55 12.78
C VAL A 66 -1.27 17.20 12.55
N SER A 67 0.05 17.17 12.35
CA SER A 67 0.82 15.95 12.21
C SER A 67 0.73 15.05 13.45
N PHE A 68 0.86 15.62 14.65
CA PHE A 68 0.72 14.88 15.91
C PHE A 68 -0.70 14.33 16.13
N ASP A 69 -1.74 15.06 15.77
CA ASP A 69 -3.11 14.56 15.86
C ASP A 69 -3.33 13.35 14.94
N GLU A 70 -2.76 13.38 13.73
CA GLU A 70 -2.77 12.23 12.81
C GLU A 70 -2.06 11.03 13.42
N LEU A 71 -0.83 11.22 13.93
CA LEU A 71 -0.04 10.16 14.57
C LEU A 71 -0.74 9.61 15.83
N GLN A 72 -1.38 10.46 16.63
CA GLN A 72 -2.14 10.02 17.80
C GLN A 72 -3.32 9.14 17.39
N THR A 73 -4.01 9.50 16.31
CA THR A 73 -5.12 8.70 15.74
C THR A 73 -4.62 7.35 15.25
N LEU A 74 -3.48 7.33 14.54
CA LEU A 74 -2.83 6.09 14.09
C LEU A 74 -2.39 5.22 15.28
N ALA A 75 -1.81 5.83 16.32
CA ALA A 75 -1.38 5.11 17.51
C ALA A 75 -2.56 4.47 18.26
N ARG A 76 -3.68 5.17 18.38
CA ARG A 76 -4.92 4.64 18.98
C ARG A 76 -5.51 3.49 18.18
N ASN A 77 -5.29 3.48 16.88
CA ASN A 77 -5.79 2.43 15.99
C ASN A 77 -4.73 1.36 15.65
N LYS A 78 -3.59 1.36 16.34
CA LYS A 78 -2.45 0.47 16.06
C LYS A 78 -2.82 -1.00 15.99
N GLU A 79 -3.66 -1.49 16.89
CA GLU A 79 -4.10 -2.90 16.88
C GLU A 79 -4.96 -3.20 15.65
N LYS A 80 -5.94 -2.35 15.37
CA LYS A 80 -6.79 -2.48 14.18
C LYS A 80 -5.96 -2.38 12.90
N MET A 81 -5.05 -1.41 12.82
CA MET A 81 -4.15 -1.26 11.68
C MET A 81 -3.23 -2.47 11.52
N SER A 82 -2.69 -3.01 12.61
CA SER A 82 -1.86 -4.22 12.57
C SER A 82 -2.62 -5.45 12.10
N ALA A 83 -3.90 -5.58 12.44
CA ALA A 83 -4.77 -6.65 11.96
C ALA A 83 -5.18 -6.46 10.49
N ALA A 84 -5.41 -5.21 10.08
CA ALA A 84 -5.85 -4.84 8.74
C ALA A 84 -4.74 -4.98 7.68
N ILE A 85 -3.53 -4.50 7.96
CA ILE A 85 -2.42 -4.55 6.99
C ILE A 85 -2.19 -5.99 6.52
N PRO A 86 -2.15 -6.24 5.19
CA PRO A 86 -1.83 -7.57 4.65
C PRO A 86 -0.51 -8.09 5.21
N ALA A 87 -0.48 -9.28 5.81
CA ALA A 87 0.69 -9.75 6.53
C ALA A 87 0.98 -11.26 6.39
N ILE A 88 0.06 -12.02 5.78
CA ILE A 88 0.22 -13.47 5.57
C ILE A 88 0.15 -13.81 4.08
N TRP A 89 0.61 -15.01 3.74
CA TRP A 89 0.46 -15.56 2.40
C TRP A 89 -1.02 -15.77 2.07
N PRO A 90 -1.46 -15.44 0.83
CA PRO A 90 -2.86 -15.60 0.43
C PRO A 90 -3.23 -17.08 0.18
N ILE A 91 -2.24 -17.97 0.06
CA ILE A 91 -2.39 -19.42 -0.05
C ILE A 91 -1.34 -20.13 0.80
N ASP A 92 -1.58 -21.41 1.11
CA ASP A 92 -0.60 -22.24 1.80
C ASP A 92 0.63 -22.50 0.91
N ARG A 93 1.82 -22.18 1.41
CA ARG A 93 3.10 -22.37 0.70
C ARG A 93 3.34 -23.81 0.28
N ALA A 94 2.87 -24.79 1.07
CA ALA A 94 2.98 -26.21 0.75
C ALA A 94 2.18 -26.63 -0.50
N ARG A 95 1.25 -25.79 -0.97
CA ARG A 95 0.43 -26.01 -2.15
C ARG A 95 0.92 -25.29 -3.40
N LEU A 96 2.07 -24.61 -3.32
CA LEU A 96 2.71 -23.98 -4.45
C LEU A 96 3.34 -25.04 -5.38
N HIS A 97 3.10 -24.94 -6.67
CA HIS A 97 3.76 -25.76 -7.67
C HIS A 97 5.21 -25.34 -7.88
N ASN A 98 6.16 -26.14 -7.41
CA ASN A 98 7.59 -25.97 -7.65
C ASN A 98 8.07 -24.53 -7.50
N ASP A 99 7.58 -23.83 -6.47
CA ASP A 99 7.89 -22.43 -6.21
C ASP A 99 7.60 -21.48 -7.39
N ARG A 100 6.62 -21.80 -8.25
CA ARG A 100 6.19 -20.93 -9.35
C ARG A 100 5.51 -19.69 -8.80
N ILE A 101 6.31 -18.64 -8.61
CA ILE A 101 5.86 -17.34 -8.15
C ILE A 101 6.21 -16.32 -9.24
N GLY A 102 5.18 -15.82 -9.94
CA GLY A 102 5.33 -14.75 -10.92
C GLY A 102 5.59 -13.41 -10.23
N ALA A 103 6.54 -12.62 -10.73
CA ALA A 103 6.93 -11.39 -10.09
C ALA A 103 6.03 -10.20 -10.39
N PHE A 104 5.91 -9.30 -9.42
CA PHE A 104 5.44 -7.94 -9.64
C PHE A 104 6.37 -7.21 -10.63
N ASN A 105 5.84 -6.77 -11.78
CA ASN A 105 6.61 -6.08 -12.81
C ASN A 105 5.76 -5.00 -13.50
N PRO A 106 5.80 -3.75 -13.04
CA PRO A 106 5.00 -2.65 -13.58
C PRO A 106 5.42 -2.24 -15.01
N ARG A 107 6.56 -2.73 -15.50
CA ARG A 107 7.09 -2.44 -16.85
C ARG A 107 7.32 -3.71 -17.67
N ARG A 108 6.51 -4.76 -17.46
CA ARG A 108 6.64 -6.02 -18.20
C ARG A 108 6.37 -5.79 -19.68
N LEU A 109 7.35 -6.11 -20.55
CA LEU A 109 7.14 -6.21 -21.98
C LEU A 109 6.34 -7.49 -22.27
N HIS A 110 5.18 -7.35 -22.92
CA HIS A 110 4.35 -8.52 -23.26
C HIS A 110 4.98 -9.24 -24.47
N PRO A 111 5.29 -10.54 -24.37
CA PRO A 111 6.08 -11.25 -25.39
C PRO A 111 5.39 -11.33 -26.75
N ILE A 112 4.06 -11.30 -26.79
CA ILE A 112 3.28 -11.40 -28.04
C ILE A 112 2.88 -10.01 -28.55
N LEU A 113 2.51 -9.09 -27.64
CA LEU A 113 1.98 -7.79 -28.02
C LEU A 113 3.08 -6.73 -28.22
N HIS A 114 4.33 -7.03 -27.89
CA HIS A 114 5.50 -6.14 -27.95
C HIS A 114 5.23 -4.73 -27.37
N ARG A 115 4.35 -4.65 -26.38
CA ARG A 115 4.02 -3.43 -25.64
C ARG A 115 4.12 -3.66 -24.14
N ILE A 116 4.30 -2.58 -23.39
CA ILE A 116 4.33 -2.66 -21.93
C ILE A 116 2.92 -3.01 -21.43
N VAL A 117 2.78 -4.17 -20.80
CA VAL A 117 1.57 -4.61 -20.09
C VAL A 117 1.98 -4.87 -18.64
N PRO A 118 1.68 -3.94 -17.72
CA PRO A 118 2.10 -4.07 -16.34
C PRO A 118 1.51 -5.33 -15.70
N HIS A 119 2.33 -5.99 -14.90
CA HIS A 119 1.91 -7.05 -13.98
C HIS A 119 1.90 -6.47 -12.57
N ASN A 120 0.72 -6.04 -12.13
CA ASN A 120 0.51 -5.27 -10.88
C ASN A 120 0.39 -6.16 -9.64
N GLY A 121 0.69 -7.44 -9.75
CA GLY A 121 0.56 -8.42 -8.67
C GLY A 121 1.65 -9.49 -8.70
N VAL A 122 1.41 -10.51 -7.92
CA VAL A 122 2.20 -11.73 -7.86
C VAL A 122 1.30 -12.90 -8.23
N ASP A 123 1.78 -13.78 -9.10
CA ASP A 123 1.08 -15.00 -9.49
C ASP A 123 1.60 -16.18 -8.68
N PHE A 124 0.71 -16.89 -8.01
CA PHE A 124 1.01 -18.12 -7.26
C PHE A 124 0.52 -19.32 -8.03
N GLY A 125 1.43 -20.08 -8.68
CA GLY A 125 1.11 -21.34 -9.36
C GLY A 125 0.67 -22.38 -8.36
N CYS A 126 -0.55 -22.89 -8.50
CA CYS A 126 -1.16 -23.85 -7.58
C CYS A 126 -2.23 -24.68 -8.29
N ASP A 127 -2.71 -25.74 -7.63
CA ASP A 127 -3.82 -26.55 -8.15
C ASP A 127 -5.15 -25.80 -8.10
N ARG A 128 -6.03 -26.17 -9.03
CA ARG A 128 -7.42 -25.73 -9.01
C ARG A 128 -8.09 -26.18 -7.72
N GLY A 129 -8.82 -25.28 -7.08
CA GLY A 129 -9.48 -25.54 -5.80
C GLY A 129 -8.58 -25.29 -4.57
N THR A 130 -7.32 -24.86 -4.76
CA THR A 130 -6.46 -24.45 -3.65
C THR A 130 -7.15 -23.34 -2.86
N PRO A 131 -7.28 -23.48 -1.51
CA PRO A 131 -7.90 -22.45 -0.68
C PRO A 131 -7.16 -21.14 -0.73
N VAL A 132 -7.93 -20.04 -0.84
CA VAL A 132 -7.43 -18.66 -0.84
C VAL A 132 -7.92 -17.95 0.42
N TYR A 133 -7.02 -17.27 1.10
CA TYR A 133 -7.24 -16.67 2.41
C TYR A 133 -7.08 -15.15 2.37
N ALA A 134 -7.88 -14.44 3.18
CA ALA A 134 -7.73 -13.01 3.42
C ALA A 134 -6.39 -12.73 4.12
N THR A 135 -5.60 -11.81 3.58
CA THR A 135 -4.24 -11.53 4.08
C THR A 135 -4.21 -10.55 5.25
N GLY A 136 -5.31 -9.91 5.55
CA GLY A 136 -5.57 -9.01 6.68
C GLY A 136 -7.07 -8.93 6.95
N ASP A 137 -7.44 -8.34 8.10
CA ASP A 137 -8.84 -8.03 8.39
C ASP A 137 -9.35 -7.01 7.38
N ALA A 138 -10.58 -7.19 6.89
CA ALA A 138 -11.11 -6.37 5.82
C ALA A 138 -12.64 -6.42 5.72
N VAL A 139 -13.17 -5.51 4.91
CA VAL A 139 -14.53 -5.60 4.36
C VAL A 139 -14.43 -5.97 2.88
N VAL A 140 -15.29 -6.86 2.42
CA VAL A 140 -15.37 -7.23 1.01
C VAL A 140 -15.97 -6.06 0.23
N GLU A 141 -15.15 -5.38 -0.57
CA GLU A 141 -15.58 -4.29 -1.43
C GLU A 141 -16.27 -4.81 -2.70
N ALA A 142 -15.71 -5.87 -3.29
CA ALA A 142 -16.29 -6.53 -4.45
C ALA A 142 -16.04 -8.03 -4.43
N ALA A 143 -17.03 -8.79 -4.88
CA ALA A 143 -16.94 -10.24 -5.07
C ALA A 143 -17.62 -10.58 -6.39
N VAL A 144 -16.82 -10.90 -7.41
CA VAL A 144 -17.29 -11.15 -8.78
C VAL A 144 -17.22 -12.64 -9.06
N SER A 145 -18.37 -13.28 -9.20
CA SER A 145 -18.52 -14.71 -9.46
C SER A 145 -18.71 -15.06 -10.93
N SER A 146 -18.93 -14.05 -11.81
CA SER A 146 -19.14 -14.26 -13.26
C SER A 146 -18.64 -13.06 -14.07
N GLY A 147 -18.32 -13.29 -15.37
CA GLY A 147 -17.92 -12.23 -16.31
C GLY A 147 -16.41 -12.07 -16.50
N HIS A 148 -16.04 -11.24 -17.47
CA HIS A 148 -14.62 -11.04 -17.87
C HIS A 148 -13.87 -10.04 -16.99
N ASN A 149 -14.56 -9.18 -16.32
CA ASN A 149 -14.09 -8.20 -15.32
C ASN A 149 -12.64 -7.70 -15.55
N GLY A 150 -12.39 -7.07 -16.70
CA GLY A 150 -11.06 -6.55 -17.06
C GLY A 150 -9.96 -7.61 -17.25
N GLY A 151 -10.35 -8.90 -17.36
CA GLY A 151 -9.41 -10.01 -17.49
C GLY A 151 -9.14 -10.75 -16.18
N PHE A 152 -9.55 -10.24 -15.02
CA PHE A 152 -9.34 -10.88 -13.71
C PHE A 152 -10.21 -12.15 -13.49
N GLY A 153 -11.26 -12.35 -14.31
CA GLY A 153 -12.19 -13.47 -14.11
C GLY A 153 -12.98 -13.33 -12.81
N ARG A 154 -13.19 -14.45 -12.13
CA ARG A 154 -13.77 -14.44 -10.78
C ARG A 154 -12.75 -13.85 -9.81
N MET A 155 -13.18 -12.89 -9.01
CA MET A 155 -12.26 -12.19 -8.11
C MET A 155 -12.95 -11.73 -6.82
N VAL A 156 -12.13 -11.48 -5.81
CA VAL A 156 -12.48 -10.78 -4.58
C VAL A 156 -11.57 -9.55 -4.46
N LEU A 157 -12.16 -8.42 -4.08
CA LEU A 157 -11.45 -7.21 -3.68
C LEU A 157 -11.80 -6.92 -2.22
N LEU A 158 -10.79 -6.86 -1.38
CA LEU A 158 -10.92 -6.55 0.04
C LEU A 158 -10.43 -5.12 0.31
N ASP A 159 -11.20 -4.37 1.09
CA ASP A 159 -10.78 -3.09 1.66
C ASP A 159 -10.37 -3.31 3.13
N HIS A 160 -9.08 -3.09 3.40
CA HIS A 160 -8.48 -3.28 4.72
C HIS A 160 -8.51 -2.01 5.56
N GLU A 161 -9.16 -0.94 5.10
CA GLU A 161 -9.03 0.39 5.68
C GLU A 161 -7.56 0.92 5.56
N PHE A 162 -7.23 2.01 6.22
CA PHE A 162 -5.87 2.61 6.23
C PHE A 162 -5.21 2.75 4.83
N GLY A 163 -6.02 2.83 3.77
CA GLY A 163 -5.56 2.96 2.38
C GLY A 163 -5.09 1.66 1.73
N TYR A 164 -5.23 0.50 2.37
CA TYR A 164 -4.86 -0.78 1.81
C TYR A 164 -6.05 -1.52 1.20
N LYS A 165 -5.86 -2.08 0.00
CA LYS A 165 -6.77 -3.04 -0.63
C LYS A 165 -5.99 -4.22 -1.16
N THR A 166 -6.64 -5.39 -1.19
CA THR A 166 -6.06 -6.59 -1.81
C THR A 166 -7.02 -7.19 -2.81
N ARG A 167 -6.47 -7.65 -3.95
CA ARG A 167 -7.22 -8.32 -5.01
C ARG A 167 -6.77 -9.75 -5.16
N TYR A 168 -7.73 -10.65 -5.26
CA TYR A 168 -7.55 -12.08 -5.47
C TYR A 168 -8.29 -12.45 -6.74
N ALA A 169 -7.57 -12.82 -7.79
CA ALA A 169 -8.15 -13.03 -9.12
C ALA A 169 -7.93 -14.44 -9.67
N HIS A 170 -8.55 -14.74 -10.81
CA HIS A 170 -8.57 -16.02 -11.50
C HIS A 170 -9.16 -17.15 -10.67
N LEU A 171 -10.04 -16.81 -9.70
CA LEU A 171 -10.64 -17.78 -8.78
C LEU A 171 -11.52 -18.80 -9.50
N ASP A 172 -11.59 -20.02 -8.96
CA ASP A 172 -12.60 -21.02 -9.34
C ASP A 172 -13.91 -20.81 -8.58
N LYS A 173 -13.81 -20.50 -7.29
CA LYS A 173 -14.97 -20.17 -6.45
C LYS A 173 -14.73 -18.93 -5.63
N VAL A 174 -15.79 -18.13 -5.47
CA VAL A 174 -15.87 -16.99 -4.56
C VAL A 174 -16.80 -17.40 -3.42
N LEU A 175 -16.35 -17.27 -2.16
CA LEU A 175 -17.06 -17.76 -0.97
C LEU A 175 -17.59 -16.64 -0.08
N VAL A 176 -17.42 -15.41 -0.50
CA VAL A 176 -17.81 -14.19 0.24
C VAL A 176 -18.66 -13.27 -0.65
N LYS A 177 -19.36 -12.32 -0.03
CA LYS A 177 -20.23 -11.35 -0.72
C LYS A 177 -19.77 -9.92 -0.41
N PRO A 178 -20.04 -8.94 -1.28
CA PRO A 178 -19.82 -7.53 -0.98
C PRO A 178 -20.47 -7.14 0.36
N GLY A 179 -19.74 -6.42 1.20
CA GLY A 179 -20.14 -6.01 2.54
C GLY A 179 -19.82 -6.99 3.67
N ASP A 180 -19.43 -8.25 3.37
CA ASP A 180 -19.01 -9.18 4.40
C ASP A 180 -17.74 -8.68 5.10
N ARG A 181 -17.67 -8.86 6.44
CA ARG A 181 -16.44 -8.68 7.21
C ARG A 181 -15.66 -9.99 7.24
N VAL A 182 -14.40 -9.92 6.91
CA VAL A 182 -13.48 -11.07 6.94
C VAL A 182 -12.32 -10.80 7.87
N VAL A 183 -11.84 -11.85 8.53
CA VAL A 183 -10.65 -11.76 9.39
C VAL A 183 -9.44 -12.36 8.67
N ARG A 184 -8.25 -11.93 9.03
CA ARG A 184 -6.99 -12.48 8.51
C ARG A 184 -6.97 -14.00 8.65
N GLY A 185 -6.63 -14.70 7.56
CA GLY A 185 -6.62 -16.17 7.50
C GLY A 185 -7.98 -16.80 7.21
N GLN A 186 -9.05 -16.02 7.08
CA GLN A 186 -10.35 -16.56 6.66
C GLN A 186 -10.31 -16.98 5.20
N LYS A 187 -10.85 -18.18 4.89
CA LYS A 187 -11.00 -18.64 3.50
C LYS A 187 -12.05 -17.80 2.80
N ILE A 188 -11.66 -17.17 1.67
CA ILE A 188 -12.51 -16.28 0.86
C ILE A 188 -12.82 -16.80 -0.52
N GLY A 189 -12.08 -17.83 -0.98
CA GLY A 189 -12.26 -18.41 -2.30
C GLY A 189 -11.41 -19.64 -2.52
N GLU A 190 -11.40 -20.09 -3.77
CA GLU A 190 -10.57 -21.19 -4.28
C GLU A 190 -9.89 -20.76 -5.58
N ALA A 191 -8.60 -21.04 -5.72
CA ALA A 191 -7.82 -20.70 -6.90
C ALA A 191 -8.30 -21.47 -8.14
N GLY A 192 -8.17 -20.85 -9.31
CA GLY A 192 -8.65 -21.44 -10.56
C GLY A 192 -7.90 -20.94 -11.79
N ASN A 193 -8.63 -20.92 -12.92
CA ASN A 193 -8.10 -20.49 -14.21
C ASN A 193 -9.19 -19.71 -14.99
N THR A 194 -9.83 -18.74 -14.33
CA THR A 194 -10.90 -17.93 -14.94
C THR A 194 -10.36 -16.58 -15.44
N GLY A 195 -11.08 -15.97 -16.38
CA GLY A 195 -10.65 -14.72 -17.01
C GLY A 195 -9.50 -14.92 -17.98
N ARG A 196 -8.59 -13.95 -18.06
CA ARG A 196 -7.42 -13.98 -18.96
C ARG A 196 -6.23 -14.65 -18.28
N SER A 197 -6.28 -15.95 -18.17
CA SER A 197 -5.28 -16.79 -17.56
C SER A 197 -4.93 -17.98 -18.45
N THR A 198 -3.67 -18.37 -18.52
CA THR A 198 -3.16 -19.48 -19.35
C THR A 198 -2.98 -20.78 -18.56
N SER A 199 -2.90 -20.72 -17.24
CA SER A 199 -2.71 -21.86 -16.35
C SER A 199 -3.35 -21.58 -15.00
N THR A 200 -3.58 -22.63 -14.20
CA THR A 200 -4.15 -22.48 -12.86
C THR A 200 -3.17 -21.76 -11.94
N HIS A 201 -3.60 -20.64 -11.41
CA HIS A 201 -2.84 -19.83 -10.43
C HIS A 201 -3.77 -18.88 -9.68
N LEU A 202 -3.29 -18.34 -8.57
CA LEU A 202 -3.87 -17.18 -7.92
C LEU A 202 -3.08 -15.95 -8.35
N HIS A 203 -3.74 -14.96 -8.95
CA HIS A 203 -3.19 -13.61 -9.12
C HIS A 203 -3.55 -12.77 -7.89
N TYR A 204 -2.55 -12.22 -7.22
CA TYR A 204 -2.70 -11.47 -5.98
C TYR A 204 -2.06 -10.08 -6.10
N GLU A 205 -2.83 -9.05 -5.80
CA GLU A 205 -2.36 -7.66 -5.79
C GLU A 205 -2.54 -7.04 -4.41
N VAL A 206 -1.62 -6.17 -4.05
CA VAL A 206 -1.75 -5.21 -2.95
C VAL A 206 -1.79 -3.81 -3.55
N LEU A 207 -2.80 -3.03 -3.17
CA LEU A 207 -2.91 -1.63 -3.52
C LEU A 207 -2.75 -0.81 -2.24
N HIS A 208 -1.92 0.21 -2.28
CA HIS A 208 -1.80 1.21 -1.24
C HIS A 208 -2.17 2.58 -1.81
N ARG A 209 -3.19 3.22 -1.22
CA ARG A 209 -3.76 4.50 -1.71
C ARG A 209 -4.10 4.46 -3.21
N GLY A 210 -4.69 3.34 -3.65
CA GLY A 210 -5.09 3.11 -5.04
C GLY A 210 -3.97 2.78 -6.02
N ARG A 211 -2.71 2.72 -5.58
CA ARG A 211 -1.55 2.36 -6.42
C ARG A 211 -1.11 0.93 -6.14
N PRO A 212 -0.87 0.11 -7.17
CA PRO A 212 -0.29 -1.21 -6.99
C PRO A 212 1.11 -1.12 -6.38
N VAL A 213 1.37 -1.94 -5.37
CA VAL A 213 2.66 -2.08 -4.70
C VAL A 213 3.10 -3.54 -4.71
N ASN A 214 4.40 -3.80 -4.54
CA ASN A 214 4.91 -5.16 -4.57
C ASN A 214 4.37 -5.98 -3.38
N PRO A 215 3.52 -7.01 -3.63
CA PRO A 215 2.91 -7.80 -2.56
C PRO A 215 3.89 -8.51 -1.65
N ILE A 216 5.10 -8.84 -2.14
CA ILE A 216 6.12 -9.57 -1.38
C ILE A 216 6.50 -8.83 -0.11
N ASN A 217 6.51 -7.50 -0.15
CA ASN A 217 6.87 -6.67 1.00
C ASN A 217 5.90 -6.82 2.18
N TYR A 218 4.72 -7.44 1.95
CA TYR A 218 3.65 -7.53 2.94
C TYR A 218 3.54 -8.89 3.61
N PHE A 219 3.79 -10.00 2.94
CA PHE A 219 3.68 -11.34 3.54
C PHE A 219 4.99 -11.93 4.07
N ASN A 220 6.01 -11.08 4.23
CA ASN A 220 7.35 -11.50 4.66
C ASN A 220 7.66 -11.20 6.13
N ARG A 221 6.70 -10.79 6.95
CA ARG A 221 6.97 -10.41 8.35
C ARG A 221 7.65 -11.49 9.20
N ASN A 222 7.52 -12.77 8.81
CA ASN A 222 8.11 -13.91 9.51
C ASN A 222 9.19 -14.62 8.68
N MET A 223 9.69 -13.99 7.62
CA MET A 223 10.69 -14.56 6.74
C MET A 223 12.08 -14.09 7.19
N THR A 224 13.04 -15.00 7.23
CA THR A 224 14.45 -14.64 7.46
C THR A 224 15.02 -13.94 6.24
N SER A 225 16.13 -13.20 6.41
CA SER A 225 16.82 -12.54 5.29
C SER A 225 17.22 -13.54 4.19
N GLU A 226 17.68 -14.73 4.59
CA GLU A 226 18.05 -15.80 3.65
C GLU A 226 16.86 -16.32 2.84
N GLU A 227 15.72 -16.52 3.48
CA GLU A 227 14.47 -16.92 2.79
C GLU A 227 13.99 -15.83 1.82
N TYR A 228 14.12 -14.56 2.21
CA TYR A 228 13.78 -13.43 1.35
C TYR A 228 14.69 -13.37 0.11
N ASP A 229 16.00 -13.47 0.28
CA ASP A 229 16.97 -13.44 -0.82
C ASP A 229 16.76 -14.62 -1.77
N LYS A 230 16.48 -15.81 -1.22
CA LYS A 230 16.16 -17.01 -2.00
C LYS A 230 14.87 -16.84 -2.79
N LEU A 231 13.84 -16.24 -2.19
CA LEU A 231 12.58 -15.91 -2.89
C LEU A 231 12.82 -14.93 -4.03
N MET A 232 13.56 -13.85 -3.76
CA MET A 232 13.86 -12.81 -4.74
C MET A 232 14.72 -13.34 -5.90
N SER A 233 15.68 -14.23 -5.63
CA SER A 233 16.49 -14.87 -6.67
C SER A 233 15.64 -15.74 -7.60
N ARG A 234 14.79 -16.59 -7.04
CA ARG A 234 13.86 -17.44 -7.81
C ARG A 234 12.88 -16.64 -8.68
N MET A 235 12.38 -15.53 -8.15
CA MET A 235 11.51 -14.64 -8.91
C MET A 235 12.20 -13.97 -10.09
N ARG A 236 13.49 -13.67 -9.97
CA ARG A 236 14.30 -13.15 -11.08
C ARG A 236 14.48 -14.23 -12.16
N GLU A 237 14.80 -15.45 -11.79
CA GLU A 237 14.95 -16.58 -12.70
C GLU A 237 13.66 -16.86 -13.48
N THR A 238 12.51 -16.88 -12.80
CA THR A 238 11.19 -17.11 -13.45
C THR A 238 10.82 -16.01 -14.46
N ASN A 239 11.36 -14.81 -14.31
CA ASN A 239 11.17 -13.73 -15.28
C ASN A 239 12.08 -13.84 -16.51
N PHE A 240 13.24 -14.49 -16.41
CA PHE A 240 14.17 -14.68 -17.53
C PHE A 240 13.79 -15.87 -18.42
N GLU A 241 13.15 -16.91 -17.90
CA GLU A 241 12.74 -18.10 -18.68
C GLU A 241 11.46 -17.86 -19.52
N LYS A 242 10.80 -16.72 -19.39
CA LYS A 242 9.59 -16.33 -20.16
C LYS A 242 9.82 -15.16 -21.11
N LEU A 243 11.08 -14.79 -21.36
CA LEU A 243 11.52 -13.93 -22.44
C LEU A 243 12.04 -14.79 -23.60
#